data_149a3588669617a6777020ec6d53ed7e
#
_entry.id   149a3588669617a6777020ec6d53ed7e
#
_cell.length_a   1.000
_cell.length_b   1.000
_cell.length_c   1.000
_cell.angle_alpha   90.00
_cell.angle_beta   90.00
_cell.angle_gamma   90.00
#
_symmetry.space_group_name_H-M   'P 1'
#
loop_
_entity.id
_entity.type
_entity.pdbx_description
1 polymer ?
#
loop_
_entity_poly.entity_id
_entity_poly.type
_entity_poly.pdbx_seq_one_letter_code
_entity_poly.pdbx_strand_id
1 'polypeptide(L)'
;KGKQMSELNVKYQLGTKENEAFLADVREGLFSFGHNFPAPGGSSYYLGDDGTPWKDRNRETWITSRMAHVYSLASFLGHPGSKELAAAAIKGLRGELHDTANGGWYAGLTADGNILPNKQCYAHAFVILAASSGVLADIPGAKELLDDALALYDLRFWNEEEGLSCDTWNTEFTVLDDYRGLNANMHTVEAFLAAADVTGDEKYRVRAGRIIDHVVGWASANNWRIPEHFTKEWVADLECNKDRPDDQFKPYGATPGHGIEWSRLITQWALSTFKGDKEGASKYITVAENLYNRVIEEAWNADGDPGIVYTTDWNGTPDVPD
;
A
#
# COMPACT_ATOMS: atom_id res chain seq x y z
N LYS A 1 -17.91 12.53 -36.61
CA LYS A 1 -18.48 13.55 -35.72
C LYS A 1 -17.68 13.47 -34.44
N GLY A 2 -16.65 14.36 -34.29
CA GLY A 2 -15.82 14.44 -33.08
C GLY A 2 -16.72 14.79 -31.87
N LYS A 3 -16.63 13.98 -30.81
CA LYS A 3 -17.11 14.39 -29.49
C LYS A 3 -16.29 15.63 -29.12
N GLN A 4 -16.97 16.77 -29.01
CA GLN A 4 -16.42 17.95 -28.38
C GLN A 4 -16.02 17.53 -26.95
N MET A 5 -14.71 17.45 -26.67
CA MET A 5 -14.22 17.33 -25.29
C MET A 5 -14.76 18.57 -24.58
N SER A 6 -15.65 18.39 -23.59
CA SER A 6 -16.04 19.46 -22.69
C SER A 6 -14.75 20.04 -22.12
N GLU A 7 -14.62 21.39 -22.14
CA GLU A 7 -13.49 22.07 -21.50
C GLU A 7 -13.39 21.53 -20.06
N LEU A 8 -12.30 20.83 -19.78
CA LEU A 8 -12.01 20.34 -18.43
C LEU A 8 -12.00 21.54 -17.48
N ASN A 9 -12.76 21.48 -16.42
CA ASN A 9 -12.75 22.51 -15.39
C ASN A 9 -11.30 22.71 -14.92
N VAL A 10 -10.84 23.95 -14.91
CA VAL A 10 -9.44 24.33 -14.63
C VAL A 10 -8.93 23.72 -13.31
N LYS A 11 -9.79 23.55 -12.31
CA LYS A 11 -9.42 22.90 -11.03
C LYS A 11 -8.96 21.43 -11.16
N TYR A 12 -9.25 20.78 -12.28
CA TYR A 12 -8.78 19.41 -12.58
C TYR A 12 -7.61 19.36 -13.55
N GLN A 13 -7.08 20.51 -13.95
CA GLN A 13 -5.94 20.61 -14.86
C GLN A 13 -4.64 20.69 -14.05
N LEU A 14 -3.83 19.64 -14.13
CA LEU A 14 -2.55 19.55 -13.43
C LEU A 14 -1.65 20.77 -13.71
N GLY A 15 -1.06 21.33 -12.64
CA GLY A 15 -0.14 22.45 -12.72
C GLY A 15 -0.78 23.84 -12.80
N THR A 16 -2.10 23.93 -12.70
CA THR A 16 -2.80 25.21 -12.55
C THR A 16 -2.91 25.60 -11.06
N LYS A 17 -3.00 26.91 -10.77
CA LYS A 17 -3.21 27.39 -9.39
C LYS A 17 -4.54 26.92 -8.79
N GLU A 18 -5.57 26.81 -9.62
CA GLU A 18 -6.87 26.30 -9.24
C GLU A 18 -6.80 24.82 -8.86
N ASN A 19 -6.00 24.01 -9.57
CA ASN A 19 -5.75 22.61 -9.23
C ASN A 19 -4.97 22.47 -7.93
N GLU A 20 -3.91 23.26 -7.75
CA GLU A 20 -3.13 23.27 -6.51
C GLU A 20 -4.01 23.63 -5.29
N ALA A 21 -4.87 24.65 -5.43
CA ALA A 21 -5.79 25.05 -4.37
C ALA A 21 -6.83 23.96 -4.08
N PHE A 22 -7.39 23.36 -5.12
CA PHE A 22 -8.36 22.25 -4.97
C PHE A 22 -7.74 21.05 -4.25
N LEU A 23 -6.55 20.62 -4.66
CA LEU A 23 -5.86 19.49 -4.03
C LEU A 23 -5.47 19.81 -2.58
N ALA A 24 -5.05 21.04 -2.28
CA ALA A 24 -4.75 21.47 -0.93
C ALA A 24 -6.00 21.44 -0.03
N ASP A 25 -7.14 21.91 -0.52
CA ASP A 25 -8.41 21.94 0.22
C ASP A 25 -8.90 20.51 0.54
N VAL A 26 -8.89 19.63 -0.46
CA VAL A 26 -9.25 18.20 -0.27
C VAL A 26 -8.32 17.53 0.75
N ARG A 27 -7.02 17.75 0.65
CA ARG A 27 -6.03 17.19 1.57
C ARG A 27 -6.25 17.67 3.01
N GLU A 28 -6.47 18.97 3.23
CA GLU A 28 -6.73 19.50 4.56
C GLU A 28 -8.05 18.95 5.15
N GLY A 29 -9.07 18.76 4.31
CA GLY A 29 -10.32 18.10 4.72
C GLY A 29 -10.08 16.66 5.19
N LEU A 30 -9.27 15.89 4.45
CA LEU A 30 -8.92 14.52 4.83
C LEU A 30 -8.07 14.46 6.11
N PHE A 31 -7.12 15.37 6.29
CA PHE A 31 -6.34 15.44 7.54
C PHE A 31 -7.24 15.73 8.74
N SER A 32 -8.16 16.68 8.60
CA SER A 32 -9.11 17.03 9.67
C SER A 32 -10.06 15.88 9.99
N PHE A 33 -10.53 15.16 8.97
CA PHE A 33 -11.40 13.99 9.11
C PHE A 33 -10.76 12.88 9.97
N GLY A 34 -9.47 12.62 9.77
CA GLY A 34 -8.76 11.53 10.45
C GLY A 34 -8.43 11.77 11.93
N HIS A 35 -8.62 12.97 12.47
CA HIS A 35 -8.10 13.35 13.82
C HIS A 35 -8.53 12.43 14.96
N ASN A 36 -9.69 11.80 14.88
CA ASN A 36 -10.25 10.98 15.95
C ASN A 36 -9.83 9.51 15.91
N PHE A 37 -8.86 9.16 15.08
CA PHE A 37 -8.46 7.76 14.92
C PHE A 37 -7.84 7.12 16.18
N PRO A 38 -7.07 7.82 17.06
CA PRO A 38 -6.29 7.13 18.08
C PRO A 38 -7.18 6.54 19.18
N ALA A 39 -6.99 5.25 19.45
CA ALA A 39 -7.40 4.63 20.70
C ALA A 39 -6.43 5.02 21.83
N PRO A 40 -6.76 4.80 23.11
CA PRO A 40 -5.90 5.16 24.24
C PRO A 40 -4.48 4.55 24.19
N GLY A 41 -4.34 3.35 23.64
CA GLY A 41 -3.04 2.67 23.42
C GLY A 41 -2.28 3.15 22.19
N GLY A 42 -2.94 3.89 21.30
CA GLY A 42 -2.38 4.46 20.08
C GLY A 42 -2.75 3.73 18.79
N SER A 43 -3.30 2.52 18.86
CA SER A 43 -3.84 1.84 17.67
C SER A 43 -5.03 2.60 17.08
N SER A 44 -5.25 2.43 15.78
CA SER A 44 -6.27 3.18 15.06
C SER A 44 -7.64 2.53 15.13
N TYR A 45 -8.64 3.29 15.53
CA TYR A 45 -10.03 2.97 15.20
C TYR A 45 -10.29 3.11 13.70
N TYR A 46 -11.26 2.37 13.17
CA TYR A 46 -11.98 2.76 11.97
C TYR A 46 -12.87 3.98 12.26
N LEU A 47 -13.08 4.80 11.25
CA LEU A 47 -13.94 5.99 11.36
C LEU A 47 -15.18 5.81 10.48
N GLY A 48 -16.31 6.24 10.99
CA GLY A 48 -17.53 6.39 10.20
C GLY A 48 -17.41 7.56 9.22
N ASP A 49 -18.40 7.72 8.35
CA ASP A 49 -18.42 8.76 7.31
C ASP A 49 -18.38 10.19 7.87
N ASP A 50 -18.76 10.36 9.12
CA ASP A 50 -18.70 11.62 9.86
C ASP A 50 -17.41 11.81 10.69
N GLY A 51 -16.45 10.87 10.58
CA GLY A 51 -15.22 10.87 11.37
C GLY A 51 -15.39 10.35 12.81
N THR A 52 -16.55 9.80 13.18
CA THR A 52 -16.78 9.21 14.50
C THR A 52 -16.06 7.85 14.61
N PRO A 53 -15.26 7.60 15.68
CA PRO A 53 -14.58 6.33 15.86
C PRO A 53 -15.54 5.15 16.08
N TRP A 54 -15.35 4.08 15.31
CA TRP A 54 -16.06 2.80 15.48
C TRP A 54 -15.34 1.92 16.51
N LYS A 55 -15.75 2.04 17.76
CA LYS A 55 -15.10 1.37 18.89
C LYS A 55 -15.42 -0.11 19.02
N ASP A 56 -16.42 -0.59 18.29
CA ASP A 56 -16.88 -1.97 18.21
C ASP A 56 -16.18 -2.80 17.12
N ARG A 57 -15.26 -2.19 16.39
CA ARG A 57 -14.47 -2.84 15.34
C ARG A 57 -13.03 -3.13 15.76
N ASN A 58 -12.39 -4.02 15.01
CA ASN A 58 -10.97 -4.32 15.18
C ASN A 58 -10.13 -3.06 14.94
N ARG A 59 -8.97 -3.02 15.62
CA ARG A 59 -7.93 -2.00 15.43
C ARG A 59 -6.73 -2.69 14.81
N GLU A 60 -6.51 -2.44 13.53
CA GLU A 60 -5.56 -3.21 12.74
C GLU A 60 -4.22 -2.49 12.59
N THR A 61 -3.16 -3.27 12.52
CA THR A 61 -1.78 -2.79 12.41
C THR A 61 -1.57 -1.98 11.12
N TRP A 62 -2.12 -2.44 9.99
CA TRP A 62 -1.97 -1.75 8.72
C TRP A 62 -2.68 -0.38 8.69
N ILE A 63 -3.87 -0.25 9.32
CA ILE A 63 -4.57 1.04 9.46
C ILE A 63 -3.80 1.97 10.37
N THR A 64 -3.32 1.49 11.53
CA THR A 64 -2.51 2.28 12.45
C THR A 64 -1.24 2.79 11.77
N SER A 65 -0.59 1.94 10.98
CA SER A 65 0.59 2.30 10.20
C SER A 65 0.30 3.39 9.16
N ARG A 66 -0.82 3.27 8.44
CA ARG A 66 -1.24 4.31 7.49
C ARG A 66 -1.49 5.65 8.17
N MET A 67 -2.10 5.66 9.35
CA MET A 67 -2.31 6.89 10.12
C MET A 67 -0.98 7.52 10.57
N ALA A 68 -0.01 6.71 11.00
CA ALA A 68 1.33 7.20 11.29
C ALA A 68 2.00 7.84 10.05
N HIS A 69 1.90 7.18 8.90
CA HIS A 69 2.42 7.69 7.63
C HIS A 69 1.76 9.01 7.23
N VAL A 70 0.43 9.05 7.19
CA VAL A 70 -0.35 10.22 6.76
C VAL A 70 -0.05 11.44 7.65
N TYR A 71 -0.06 11.28 8.97
CA TYR A 71 0.19 12.42 9.87
C TYR A 71 1.66 12.80 9.97
N SER A 72 2.58 11.88 9.72
CA SER A 72 3.99 12.25 9.51
C SER A 72 4.14 13.17 8.28
N LEU A 73 3.49 12.85 7.16
CA LEU A 73 3.48 13.73 5.98
C LEU A 73 2.73 15.04 6.23
N ALA A 74 1.60 15.00 6.92
CA ALA A 74 0.82 16.19 7.27
C ALA A 74 1.63 17.19 8.10
N SER A 75 2.58 16.72 8.92
CA SER A 75 3.45 17.58 9.70
C SER A 75 4.37 18.44 8.84
N PHE A 76 4.83 17.94 7.68
CA PHE A 76 5.61 18.72 6.72
C PHE A 76 4.79 19.81 6.04
N LEU A 77 3.49 19.62 5.95
CA LEU A 77 2.55 20.57 5.34
C LEU A 77 1.97 21.55 6.34
N GLY A 78 2.40 21.47 7.62
CA GLY A 78 2.00 22.41 8.68
C GLY A 78 0.59 22.19 9.22
N HIS A 79 -0.03 21.02 8.97
CA HIS A 79 -1.35 20.71 9.53
C HIS A 79 -1.27 20.57 11.06
N PRO A 80 -2.11 21.30 11.83
CA PRO A 80 -2.02 21.34 13.29
C PRO A 80 -2.26 19.98 13.95
N GLY A 81 -1.49 19.66 15.00
CA GLY A 81 -1.62 18.42 15.77
C GLY A 81 -1.07 17.16 15.08
N SER A 82 -0.48 17.29 13.88
CA SER A 82 -0.03 16.15 13.09
C SER A 82 1.08 15.34 13.75
N LYS A 83 2.05 16.00 14.41
CA LYS A 83 3.13 15.28 15.10
C LYS A 83 2.62 14.47 16.29
N GLU A 84 1.67 15.00 17.03
CA GLU A 84 1.03 14.33 18.16
C GLU A 84 0.22 13.11 17.70
N LEU A 85 -0.51 13.24 16.58
CA LEU A 85 -1.25 12.14 15.98
C LEU A 85 -0.33 11.05 15.43
N ALA A 86 0.73 11.43 14.72
CA ALA A 86 1.75 10.49 14.26
C ALA A 86 2.43 9.77 15.44
N ALA A 87 2.77 10.50 16.51
CA ALA A 87 3.35 9.92 17.71
C ALA A 87 2.41 8.95 18.42
N ALA A 88 1.11 9.22 18.45
CA ALA A 88 0.11 8.29 18.98
C ALA A 88 0.12 6.96 18.20
N ALA A 89 0.11 7.01 16.88
CA ALA A 89 0.16 5.80 16.04
C ALA A 89 1.49 5.04 16.19
N ILE A 90 2.64 5.72 16.20
CA ILE A 90 3.95 5.10 16.47
C ILE A 90 3.97 4.43 17.86
N LYS A 91 3.37 5.07 18.87
CA LYS A 91 3.20 4.46 20.21
C LYS A 91 2.40 3.16 20.13
N GLY A 92 1.29 3.14 19.38
CA GLY A 92 0.47 1.94 19.17
C GLY A 92 1.25 0.81 18.50
N LEU A 93 2.04 1.13 17.49
CA LEU A 93 2.91 0.17 16.79
C LEU A 93 4.05 -0.36 17.66
N ARG A 94 4.60 0.43 18.57
CA ARG A 94 5.64 -0.01 19.50
C ARG A 94 5.10 -0.66 20.78
N GLY A 95 3.81 -0.50 21.05
CA GLY A 95 3.14 -0.97 22.26
C GLY A 95 2.18 -2.11 21.98
N GLU A 96 0.88 -1.81 22.03
CA GLU A 96 -0.19 -2.82 22.05
C GLU A 96 -0.27 -3.72 20.81
N LEU A 97 0.25 -3.27 19.66
CA LEU A 97 0.27 -4.05 18.42
C LEU A 97 1.55 -4.89 18.25
N HIS A 98 2.58 -4.66 19.05
CA HIS A 98 3.86 -5.35 18.98
C HIS A 98 3.85 -6.65 19.79
N ASP A 99 4.29 -7.75 19.18
CA ASP A 99 4.47 -9.03 19.89
C ASP A 99 5.86 -9.09 20.55
N THR A 100 5.89 -8.82 21.83
CA THR A 100 7.15 -8.84 22.59
C THR A 100 7.70 -10.24 22.84
N ALA A 101 6.87 -11.29 22.68
CA ALA A 101 7.29 -12.69 22.91
C ALA A 101 7.96 -13.29 21.67
N ASN A 102 7.37 -13.07 20.48
CA ASN A 102 7.83 -13.69 19.23
C ASN A 102 8.44 -12.68 18.25
N GLY A 103 8.32 -11.40 18.56
CA GLY A 103 8.70 -10.32 17.64
C GLY A 103 7.64 -10.03 16.59
N GLY A 104 7.79 -8.90 15.92
CA GLY A 104 6.86 -8.43 14.89
C GLY A 104 5.53 -7.94 15.43
N TRP A 105 4.58 -7.82 14.52
CA TRP A 105 3.29 -7.17 14.80
C TRP A 105 2.15 -8.14 14.57
N TYR A 106 1.21 -8.19 15.51
CA TYR A 106 -0.08 -8.85 15.31
C TYR A 106 -0.81 -8.23 14.11
N ALA A 107 -1.74 -8.95 13.49
CA ALA A 107 -2.60 -8.36 12.46
C ALA A 107 -3.41 -7.17 13.01
N GLY A 108 -3.76 -7.23 14.28
CA GLY A 108 -4.43 -6.18 15.02
C GLY A 108 -4.93 -6.66 16.38
N LEU A 109 -5.86 -5.88 16.94
CA LEU A 109 -6.60 -6.18 18.16
C LEU A 109 -8.09 -6.19 17.87
N THR A 110 -8.84 -7.08 18.52
CA THR A 110 -10.31 -6.99 18.53
C THR A 110 -10.78 -5.75 19.29
N ALA A 111 -12.07 -5.42 19.21
CA ALA A 111 -12.67 -4.34 20.00
C ALA A 111 -12.41 -4.51 21.51
N ASP A 112 -12.43 -5.75 22.01
CA ASP A 112 -12.18 -6.11 23.40
C ASP A 112 -10.69 -6.18 23.78
N GLY A 113 -9.78 -5.89 22.83
CA GLY A 113 -8.33 -5.87 23.04
C GLY A 113 -7.63 -7.23 22.96
N ASN A 114 -8.30 -8.27 22.49
CA ASN A 114 -7.65 -9.57 22.21
C ASN A 114 -6.85 -9.48 20.92
N ILE A 115 -5.75 -10.24 20.83
CA ILE A 115 -4.90 -10.25 19.64
C ILE A 115 -5.60 -10.90 18.44
N LEU A 116 -5.39 -10.35 17.25
CA LEU A 116 -5.61 -11.01 15.96
C LEU A 116 -4.31 -11.74 15.59
N PRO A 117 -4.33 -13.08 15.51
CA PRO A 117 -3.10 -13.86 15.75
C PRO A 117 -2.09 -13.90 14.60
N ASN A 118 -2.40 -13.53 13.38
CA ASN A 118 -1.51 -13.71 12.23
C ASN A 118 -0.39 -12.65 12.18
N LYS A 119 0.73 -13.04 11.54
CA LYS A 119 1.86 -12.17 11.18
C LYS A 119 1.88 -12.00 9.67
N GLN A 120 1.29 -10.91 9.19
CA GLN A 120 1.09 -10.64 7.78
C GLN A 120 2.24 -9.80 7.20
N CYS A 121 2.79 -10.22 6.06
CA CYS A 121 3.72 -9.43 5.27
C CYS A 121 3.16 -8.04 4.96
N TYR A 122 1.91 -7.98 4.52
CA TYR A 122 1.16 -6.75 4.25
C TYR A 122 1.24 -5.75 5.40
N ALA A 123 0.88 -6.17 6.61
CA ALA A 123 0.94 -5.32 7.79
C ALA A 123 2.37 -4.87 8.13
N HIS A 124 3.35 -5.78 8.00
CA HIS A 124 4.77 -5.48 8.30
C HIS A 124 5.38 -4.50 7.29
N ALA A 125 5.00 -4.57 6.02
CA ALA A 125 5.39 -3.57 5.02
C ALA A 125 4.87 -2.18 5.41
N PHE A 126 3.64 -2.07 5.89
CA PHE A 126 3.10 -0.79 6.38
C PHE A 126 3.80 -0.29 7.64
N VAL A 127 4.26 -1.16 8.53
CA VAL A 127 5.07 -0.74 9.69
C VAL A 127 6.38 -0.09 9.23
N ILE A 128 7.06 -0.66 8.23
CA ILE A 128 8.26 -0.07 7.64
C ILE A 128 7.96 1.30 7.03
N LEU A 129 6.88 1.43 6.26
CA LEU A 129 6.47 2.70 5.66
C LEU A 129 6.19 3.76 6.73
N ALA A 130 5.41 3.40 7.76
CA ALA A 130 5.07 4.28 8.88
C ALA A 130 6.32 4.74 9.63
N ALA A 131 7.21 3.82 9.95
CA ALA A 131 8.45 4.11 10.65
C ALA A 131 9.39 5.00 9.82
N SER A 132 9.51 4.73 8.51
CA SER A 132 10.30 5.55 7.59
C SER A 132 9.79 7.00 7.54
N SER A 133 8.49 7.19 7.40
CA SER A 133 7.87 8.53 7.41
C SER A 133 8.01 9.21 8.78
N GLY A 134 7.88 8.44 9.85
CA GLY A 134 8.09 8.92 11.22
C GLY A 134 9.52 9.40 11.47
N VAL A 135 10.53 8.71 10.93
CA VAL A 135 11.93 9.14 10.99
C VAL A 135 12.11 10.48 10.28
N LEU A 136 11.56 10.63 9.07
CA LEU A 136 11.62 11.90 8.33
C LEU A 136 10.97 13.05 9.10
N ALA A 137 9.90 12.78 9.85
CA ALA A 137 9.15 13.78 10.60
C ALA A 137 9.66 13.98 12.04
N ASP A 138 10.76 13.36 12.43
CA ASP A 138 11.32 13.37 13.79
C ASP A 138 10.30 12.94 14.85
N ILE A 139 9.50 11.91 14.56
CA ILE A 139 8.54 11.35 15.50
C ILE A 139 9.28 10.47 16.52
N PRO A 140 9.11 10.70 17.84
CA PRO A 140 9.77 9.91 18.87
C PRO A 140 9.49 8.40 18.73
N GLY A 141 10.55 7.57 18.78
CA GLY A 141 10.46 6.12 18.66
C GLY A 141 10.37 5.59 17.25
N ALA A 142 10.28 6.44 16.22
CA ALA A 142 10.19 6.00 14.84
C ALA A 142 11.48 5.31 14.34
N LYS A 143 12.65 5.78 14.78
CA LYS A 143 13.94 5.20 14.38
C LYS A 143 14.09 3.76 14.90
N GLU A 144 13.80 3.55 16.17
CA GLU A 144 13.85 2.23 16.80
C GLU A 144 12.81 1.28 16.16
N LEU A 145 11.61 1.81 15.87
CA LEU A 145 10.58 1.04 15.16
C LEU A 145 11.06 0.62 13.77
N LEU A 146 11.74 1.52 13.04
CA LEU A 146 12.27 1.21 11.71
C LEU A 146 13.35 0.13 11.76
N ASP A 147 14.29 0.23 12.70
CA ASP A 147 15.37 -0.74 12.86
C ASP A 147 14.81 -2.14 13.17
N ASP A 148 13.85 -2.23 14.09
CA ASP A 148 13.19 -3.48 14.46
C ASP A 148 12.38 -4.06 13.30
N ALA A 149 11.63 -3.22 12.60
CA ALA A 149 10.79 -3.64 11.47
C ALA A 149 11.63 -4.18 10.31
N LEU A 150 12.71 -3.49 9.94
CA LEU A 150 13.60 -3.93 8.86
C LEU A 150 14.32 -5.24 9.22
N ALA A 151 14.82 -5.36 10.45
CA ALA A 151 15.49 -6.57 10.90
C ALA A 151 14.55 -7.78 10.89
N LEU A 152 13.34 -7.61 11.39
CA LEU A 152 12.33 -8.67 11.38
C LEU A 152 11.90 -9.04 9.96
N TYR A 153 11.72 -8.03 9.10
CA TYR A 153 11.31 -8.25 7.72
C TYR A 153 12.35 -9.06 6.95
N ASP A 154 13.62 -8.74 7.11
CA ASP A 154 14.74 -9.50 6.53
C ASP A 154 14.77 -10.95 7.04
N LEU A 155 14.43 -11.17 8.29
CA LEU A 155 14.45 -12.50 8.91
C LEU A 155 13.26 -13.38 8.51
N ARG A 156 12.06 -12.80 8.32
CA ARG A 156 10.80 -13.56 8.26
C ARG A 156 10.08 -13.49 6.93
N PHE A 157 10.20 -12.39 6.18
CA PHE A 157 9.38 -12.18 4.99
C PHE A 157 10.16 -12.13 3.69
N TRP A 158 11.31 -11.49 3.66
CA TRP A 158 12.11 -11.38 2.45
C TRP A 158 12.82 -12.69 2.12
N ASN A 159 12.61 -13.19 0.90
CA ASN A 159 13.37 -14.32 0.36
C ASN A 159 14.41 -13.80 -0.65
N GLU A 160 15.68 -13.84 -0.27
CA GLU A 160 16.76 -13.30 -1.10
C GLU A 160 17.00 -14.11 -2.38
N GLU A 161 16.72 -15.42 -2.36
CA GLU A 161 16.85 -16.27 -3.55
C GLU A 161 15.75 -15.97 -4.56
N GLU A 162 14.50 -15.90 -4.12
CA GLU A 162 13.33 -15.61 -4.96
C GLU A 162 13.25 -14.14 -5.39
N GLY A 163 13.76 -13.21 -4.60
CA GLY A 163 13.59 -11.78 -4.81
C GLY A 163 12.16 -11.30 -4.59
N LEU A 164 11.44 -11.96 -3.70
CA LEU A 164 10.04 -11.73 -3.35
C LEU A 164 9.83 -11.93 -1.85
N SER A 165 8.71 -11.47 -1.34
CA SER A 165 8.33 -11.66 0.05
C SER A 165 7.24 -12.72 0.16
N CYS A 166 7.35 -13.61 1.17
CA CYS A 166 6.29 -14.54 1.54
C CYS A 166 5.11 -13.78 2.18
N ASP A 167 4.00 -14.48 2.43
CA ASP A 167 2.75 -13.79 2.81
C ASP A 167 2.49 -13.80 4.32
N THR A 168 1.99 -14.90 4.88
CA THR A 168 1.45 -14.92 6.26
C THR A 168 2.02 -16.05 7.09
N TRP A 169 2.52 -15.72 8.25
CA TRP A 169 2.93 -16.65 9.30
C TRP A 169 1.88 -16.76 10.39
N ASN A 170 1.91 -17.87 11.13
CA ASN A 170 1.26 -17.92 12.43
C ASN A 170 1.97 -16.99 13.44
N THR A 171 1.37 -16.79 14.60
CA THR A 171 1.86 -15.86 15.63
C THR A 171 3.31 -16.11 16.04
N GLU A 172 3.70 -17.39 16.15
CA GLU A 172 5.01 -17.83 16.62
C GLU A 172 6.07 -17.90 15.53
N PHE A 173 5.76 -17.54 14.29
CA PHE A 173 6.63 -17.68 13.12
C PHE A 173 7.14 -19.12 12.88
N THR A 174 6.32 -20.13 13.17
CA THR A 174 6.65 -21.55 13.01
C THR A 174 5.97 -22.19 11.81
N VAL A 175 4.87 -21.62 11.32
CA VAL A 175 4.11 -22.11 10.17
C VAL A 175 3.87 -20.96 9.19
N LEU A 176 4.38 -21.11 7.98
CA LEU A 176 4.16 -20.20 6.86
C LEU A 176 3.02 -20.74 5.99
N ASP A 177 2.07 -19.89 5.63
CA ASP A 177 1.01 -20.17 4.67
C ASP A 177 1.60 -20.49 3.29
N ASP A 178 0.97 -21.41 2.56
CA ASP A 178 1.33 -21.74 1.18
C ASP A 178 0.90 -20.67 0.16
N TYR A 179 -0.01 -19.79 0.52
CA TYR A 179 -0.43 -18.67 -0.34
C TYR A 179 0.71 -17.67 -0.56
N ARG A 180 0.80 -17.14 -1.78
CA ARG A 180 1.65 -16.00 -2.15
C ARG A 180 0.80 -14.97 -2.86
N GLY A 181 1.08 -13.68 -2.62
CA GLY A 181 0.29 -12.60 -3.18
C GLY A 181 1.11 -11.39 -3.59
N LEU A 182 0.63 -10.66 -4.60
CA LEU A 182 1.26 -9.42 -5.04
C LEU A 182 0.82 -8.20 -4.22
N ASN A 183 -0.32 -8.22 -3.57
CA ASN A 183 -0.74 -7.09 -2.73
C ASN A 183 0.31 -6.77 -1.64
N ALA A 184 0.76 -7.78 -0.89
CA ALA A 184 1.82 -7.60 0.10
C ALA A 184 3.16 -7.18 -0.55
N ASN A 185 3.52 -7.74 -1.70
CA ASN A 185 4.74 -7.39 -2.42
C ASN A 185 4.67 -5.96 -3.01
N MET A 186 3.52 -5.48 -3.42
CA MET A 186 3.31 -4.11 -3.86
C MET A 186 3.62 -3.11 -2.75
N HIS A 187 3.06 -3.32 -1.57
CA HIS A 187 3.35 -2.47 -0.41
C HIS A 187 4.77 -2.67 0.14
N THR A 188 5.39 -3.82 -0.13
CA THR A 188 6.83 -4.03 0.12
C THR A 188 7.68 -3.12 -0.76
N VAL A 189 7.36 -2.97 -2.04
CA VAL A 189 8.03 -2.00 -2.92
C VAL A 189 7.90 -0.59 -2.35
N GLU A 190 6.69 -0.19 -1.98
CA GLU A 190 6.44 1.13 -1.38
C GLU A 190 7.27 1.34 -0.11
N ALA A 191 7.27 0.37 0.79
CA ALA A 191 8.02 0.40 2.04
C ALA A 191 9.55 0.43 1.81
N PHE A 192 10.05 -0.36 0.86
CA PHE A 192 11.47 -0.42 0.54
C PHE A 192 11.97 0.88 -0.11
N LEU A 193 11.17 1.53 -0.93
CA LEU A 193 11.51 2.85 -1.47
C LEU A 193 11.63 3.89 -0.34
N ALA A 194 10.66 3.90 0.59
CA ALA A 194 10.71 4.78 1.75
C ALA A 194 11.92 4.47 2.65
N ALA A 195 12.20 3.19 2.92
CA ALA A 195 13.35 2.78 3.72
C ALA A 195 14.69 3.16 3.07
N ALA A 196 14.82 2.97 1.74
CA ALA A 196 16.03 3.39 1.01
C ALA A 196 16.30 4.89 1.16
N ASP A 197 15.24 5.70 1.07
CA ASP A 197 15.38 7.16 1.17
C ASP A 197 15.80 7.62 2.57
N VAL A 198 15.31 7.00 3.65
CA VAL A 198 15.62 7.45 5.01
C VAL A 198 16.88 6.81 5.61
N THR A 199 17.24 5.60 5.17
CA THR A 199 18.43 4.88 5.67
C THR A 199 19.66 5.14 4.80
N GLY A 200 19.48 5.49 3.52
CA GLY A 200 20.55 5.53 2.53
C GLY A 200 21.07 4.16 2.10
N ASP A 201 20.40 3.07 2.53
CA ASP A 201 20.79 1.71 2.14
C ASP A 201 20.14 1.30 0.83
N GLU A 202 20.92 1.33 -0.23
CA GLU A 202 20.47 1.03 -1.61
C GLU A 202 20.00 -0.43 -1.79
N LYS A 203 20.30 -1.34 -0.85
CA LYS A 203 19.79 -2.72 -0.95
C LYS A 203 18.27 -2.78 -1.05
N TYR A 204 17.55 -1.86 -0.39
CA TYR A 204 16.09 -1.80 -0.42
C TYR A 204 15.58 -1.37 -1.80
N ARG A 205 16.25 -0.42 -2.46
CA ARG A 205 15.92 -0.02 -3.83
C ARG A 205 16.19 -1.15 -4.83
N VAL A 206 17.28 -1.87 -4.66
CA VAL A 206 17.59 -3.06 -5.46
C VAL A 206 16.54 -4.16 -5.28
N ARG A 207 16.13 -4.44 -4.05
CA ARG A 207 15.08 -5.43 -3.74
C ARG A 207 13.73 -5.02 -4.33
N ALA A 208 13.35 -3.74 -4.24
CA ALA A 208 12.16 -3.21 -4.89
C ALA A 208 12.18 -3.47 -6.41
N GLY A 209 13.34 -3.25 -7.06
CA GLY A 209 13.52 -3.56 -8.48
C GLY A 209 13.36 -5.03 -8.82
N ARG A 210 13.80 -5.94 -7.95
CA ARG A 210 13.62 -7.39 -8.15
C ARG A 210 12.14 -7.79 -8.13
N ILE A 211 11.36 -7.25 -7.19
CA ILE A 211 9.91 -7.45 -7.17
C ILE A 211 9.29 -6.89 -8.45
N ILE A 212 9.66 -5.68 -8.85
CA ILE A 212 9.16 -5.03 -10.07
C ILE A 212 9.45 -5.88 -11.31
N ASP A 213 10.63 -6.45 -11.44
CA ASP A 213 10.98 -7.29 -12.60
C ASP A 213 10.09 -8.55 -12.69
N HIS A 214 9.71 -9.15 -11.56
CA HIS A 214 8.71 -10.23 -11.55
C HIS A 214 7.35 -9.74 -12.05
N VAL A 215 6.88 -8.61 -11.53
CA VAL A 215 5.58 -8.02 -11.94
C VAL A 215 5.56 -7.69 -13.42
N VAL A 216 6.64 -7.12 -13.96
CA VAL A 216 6.79 -6.85 -15.39
C VAL A 216 6.61 -8.12 -16.21
N GLY A 217 7.24 -9.22 -15.79
CA GLY A 217 7.11 -10.52 -16.44
C GLY A 217 5.68 -11.04 -16.43
N TRP A 218 5.03 -11.08 -15.27
CA TRP A 218 3.68 -11.59 -15.13
C TRP A 218 2.63 -10.73 -15.85
N ALA A 219 2.71 -9.41 -15.70
CA ALA A 219 1.76 -8.51 -16.33
C ALA A 219 1.88 -8.54 -17.87
N SER A 220 3.09 -8.48 -18.40
CA SER A 220 3.31 -8.52 -19.86
C SER A 220 2.82 -9.84 -20.48
N ALA A 221 2.98 -10.96 -19.78
CA ALA A 221 2.47 -12.26 -20.22
C ALA A 221 0.94 -12.38 -20.11
N ASN A 222 0.27 -11.47 -19.39
CA ASN A 222 -1.17 -11.51 -19.12
C ASN A 222 -1.91 -10.25 -19.64
N ASN A 223 -1.50 -9.73 -20.79
CA ASN A 223 -2.09 -8.53 -21.42
C ASN A 223 -2.15 -7.30 -20.51
N TRP A 224 -1.15 -7.11 -19.68
CA TRP A 224 -1.04 -6.03 -18.70
C TRP A 224 -2.11 -6.01 -17.61
N ARG A 225 -2.80 -7.14 -17.40
CA ARG A 225 -3.60 -7.42 -16.21
C ARG A 225 -2.72 -8.16 -15.21
N ILE A 226 -2.62 -7.63 -14.01
CA ILE A 226 -1.69 -8.17 -13.01
C ILE A 226 -2.33 -9.39 -12.34
N PRO A 227 -1.71 -10.58 -12.38
CA PRO A 227 -2.09 -11.69 -11.52
C PRO A 227 -1.84 -11.31 -10.05
N GLU A 228 -2.81 -11.58 -9.18
CA GLU A 228 -2.75 -11.18 -7.77
C GLU A 228 -2.36 -12.34 -6.83
N HIS A 229 -2.72 -13.58 -7.22
CA HIS A 229 -2.63 -14.76 -6.37
C HIS A 229 -1.73 -15.82 -6.98
N PHE A 230 -0.95 -16.49 -6.13
CA PHE A 230 0.06 -17.45 -6.54
C PHE A 230 0.15 -18.62 -5.57
N THR A 231 0.64 -19.76 -6.05
CA THR A 231 1.08 -20.88 -5.22
C THR A 231 2.39 -20.53 -4.50
N LYS A 232 2.82 -21.38 -3.59
CA LYS A 232 4.10 -21.22 -2.87
C LYS A 232 5.33 -21.27 -3.79
N GLU A 233 5.18 -21.81 -4.99
CA GLU A 233 6.20 -21.84 -6.04
C GLU A 233 6.10 -20.65 -7.01
N TRP A 234 5.28 -19.65 -6.70
CA TRP A 234 5.03 -18.48 -7.52
C TRP A 234 4.43 -18.78 -8.91
N VAL A 235 3.63 -19.83 -8.98
CA VAL A 235 2.77 -20.10 -10.16
C VAL A 235 1.47 -19.31 -9.99
N ALA A 236 1.11 -18.50 -11.00
CA ALA A 236 -0.11 -17.69 -10.93
C ALA A 236 -1.36 -18.57 -10.87
N ASP A 237 -2.22 -18.31 -9.88
CA ASP A 237 -3.53 -18.93 -9.72
C ASP A 237 -4.62 -17.94 -10.16
N LEU A 238 -4.95 -17.96 -11.44
CA LEU A 238 -5.94 -17.05 -12.02
C LEU A 238 -7.38 -17.42 -11.66
N GLU A 239 -7.63 -18.60 -11.11
CA GLU A 239 -8.97 -19.03 -10.69
C GLU A 239 -9.22 -18.85 -9.19
N CYS A 240 -8.23 -18.31 -8.46
CA CYS A 240 -8.35 -18.08 -7.02
C CYS A 240 -9.60 -17.24 -6.69
N ASN A 241 -10.40 -17.71 -5.74
CA ASN A 241 -11.63 -17.07 -5.26
C ASN A 241 -12.69 -16.76 -6.32
N LYS A 242 -12.73 -17.48 -7.43
CA LYS A 242 -13.75 -17.29 -8.47
C LYS A 242 -15.18 -17.49 -7.96
N ASP A 243 -15.36 -18.26 -6.89
CA ASP A 243 -16.62 -18.48 -6.17
C ASP A 243 -16.94 -17.35 -5.14
N ARG A 244 -16.00 -16.47 -4.86
CA ARG A 244 -16.11 -15.33 -3.95
C ARG A 244 -15.40 -14.10 -4.53
N PRO A 245 -15.88 -13.56 -5.67
CA PRO A 245 -15.15 -12.55 -6.44
C PRO A 245 -14.98 -11.22 -5.71
N ASP A 246 -15.80 -10.94 -4.71
CA ASP A 246 -15.83 -9.73 -3.87
C ASP A 246 -15.04 -9.85 -2.56
N ASP A 247 -14.16 -10.84 -2.42
CA ASP A 247 -13.30 -10.94 -1.23
C ASP A 247 -12.48 -9.65 -1.06
N GLN A 248 -12.53 -9.08 0.14
CA GLN A 248 -11.95 -7.76 0.43
C GLN A 248 -10.44 -7.69 0.17
N PHE A 249 -9.69 -8.78 0.42
CA PHE A 249 -8.22 -8.79 0.32
C PHE A 249 -7.69 -9.70 -0.78
N LYS A 250 -8.51 -10.64 -1.24
CA LYS A 250 -8.13 -11.64 -2.25
C LYS A 250 -9.24 -11.79 -3.31
N PRO A 251 -9.65 -10.69 -3.97
CA PRO A 251 -10.70 -10.75 -4.98
C PRO A 251 -10.28 -11.61 -6.17
N TYR A 252 -11.26 -12.20 -6.87
CA TYR A 252 -11.02 -12.86 -8.15
C TYR A 252 -10.73 -11.84 -9.25
N GLY A 253 -9.89 -12.23 -10.20
CA GLY A 253 -9.60 -11.43 -11.38
C GLY A 253 -8.51 -10.38 -11.16
N ALA A 254 -8.46 -9.41 -12.06
CA ALA A 254 -7.57 -8.27 -11.95
C ALA A 254 -8.20 -7.18 -11.08
N THR A 255 -7.37 -6.48 -10.30
CA THR A 255 -7.76 -5.32 -9.50
C THR A 255 -7.23 -4.05 -10.18
N PRO A 256 -8.06 -3.31 -10.93
CA PRO A 256 -7.61 -2.13 -11.68
C PRO A 256 -6.90 -1.07 -10.83
N GLY A 257 -7.36 -0.85 -9.60
CA GLY A 257 -6.70 0.05 -8.67
C GLY A 257 -5.23 -0.33 -8.42
N HIS A 258 -4.92 -1.62 -8.28
CA HIS A 258 -3.54 -2.11 -8.17
C HIS A 258 -2.73 -1.86 -9.44
N GLY A 259 -3.34 -1.94 -10.61
CA GLY A 259 -2.67 -1.60 -11.88
C GLY A 259 -2.16 -0.16 -11.89
N ILE A 260 -2.94 0.78 -11.38
CA ILE A 260 -2.54 2.20 -11.22
C ILE A 260 -1.46 2.34 -10.13
N GLU A 261 -1.60 1.66 -9.00
CA GLU A 261 -0.58 1.67 -7.94
C GLU A 261 0.76 1.15 -8.43
N TRP A 262 0.78 0.02 -9.13
CA TRP A 262 2.00 -0.50 -9.75
C TRP A 262 2.59 0.47 -10.78
N SER A 263 1.78 1.10 -11.62
CA SER A 263 2.22 2.14 -12.55
C SER A 263 2.95 3.27 -11.81
N ARG A 264 2.39 3.77 -10.71
CA ARG A 264 3.00 4.78 -9.86
C ARG A 264 4.31 4.31 -9.23
N LEU A 265 4.31 3.12 -8.61
CA LEU A 265 5.49 2.59 -7.90
C LEU A 265 6.65 2.28 -8.84
N ILE A 266 6.36 1.70 -10.02
CA ILE A 266 7.36 1.43 -11.05
C ILE A 266 7.97 2.74 -11.54
N THR A 267 7.15 3.76 -11.80
CA THR A 267 7.62 5.10 -12.20
C THR A 267 8.52 5.70 -11.12
N GLN A 268 8.10 5.68 -9.87
CA GLN A 268 8.86 6.23 -8.75
C GLN A 268 10.21 5.50 -8.58
N TRP A 269 10.20 4.18 -8.63
CA TRP A 269 11.42 3.38 -8.56
C TRP A 269 12.36 3.68 -9.73
N ALA A 270 11.85 3.72 -10.97
CA ALA A 270 12.66 3.97 -12.14
C ALA A 270 13.33 5.35 -12.09
N LEU A 271 12.57 6.39 -11.75
CA LEU A 271 13.12 7.75 -11.65
C LEU A 271 14.19 7.87 -10.56
N SER A 272 13.98 7.23 -9.41
CA SER A 272 14.94 7.27 -8.31
C SER A 272 16.18 6.38 -8.54
N THR A 273 16.04 5.29 -9.31
CA THR A 273 17.13 4.34 -9.60
C THR A 273 18.04 4.87 -10.72
N PHE A 274 17.46 5.32 -11.80
CA PHE A 274 18.22 5.74 -13.00
C PHE A 274 18.69 7.20 -12.96
N LYS A 275 18.21 8.01 -12.02
CA LYS A 275 18.71 9.37 -11.70
C LYS A 275 18.99 10.26 -12.95
N GLY A 276 18.07 10.24 -13.91
CA GLY A 276 18.17 11.04 -15.14
C GLY A 276 18.72 10.29 -16.36
N ASP A 277 19.17 9.06 -16.22
CA ASP A 277 19.37 8.16 -17.34
C ASP A 277 18.03 7.75 -17.96
N LYS A 278 17.64 8.49 -19.00
CA LYS A 278 16.33 8.29 -19.65
C LYS A 278 16.26 6.96 -20.41
N GLU A 279 17.36 6.47 -20.91
CA GLU A 279 17.41 5.20 -21.65
C GLU A 279 17.19 4.03 -20.69
N GLY A 280 17.90 4.00 -19.56
CA GLY A 280 17.73 2.98 -18.52
C GLY A 280 16.31 2.97 -17.93
N ALA A 281 15.71 4.16 -17.71
CA ALA A 281 14.36 4.27 -17.19
C ALA A 281 13.26 3.90 -18.20
N SER A 282 13.50 4.07 -19.51
CA SER A 282 12.46 4.07 -20.55
C SER A 282 11.66 2.75 -20.59
N LYS A 283 12.32 1.61 -20.42
CA LYS A 283 11.66 0.29 -20.35
C LYS A 283 10.57 0.26 -19.26
N TYR A 284 10.88 0.73 -18.07
CA TYR A 284 9.98 0.70 -16.92
C TYR A 284 8.89 1.77 -17.03
N ILE A 285 9.19 2.92 -17.60
CA ILE A 285 8.17 3.95 -17.90
C ILE A 285 7.16 3.41 -18.90
N THR A 286 7.60 2.73 -19.96
CA THR A 286 6.69 2.07 -20.93
C THR A 286 5.82 1.01 -20.25
N VAL A 287 6.38 0.22 -19.33
CA VAL A 287 5.58 -0.73 -18.52
C VAL A 287 4.52 -0.02 -17.69
N ALA A 288 4.89 1.05 -17.00
CA ALA A 288 3.97 1.85 -16.19
C ALA A 288 2.83 2.43 -17.05
N GLU A 289 3.14 2.94 -18.25
CA GLU A 289 2.15 3.42 -19.22
C GLU A 289 1.21 2.30 -19.69
N ASN A 290 1.73 1.12 -19.99
CA ASN A 290 0.92 -0.03 -20.40
C ASN A 290 -0.05 -0.47 -19.32
N LEU A 291 0.40 -0.53 -18.05
CA LEU A 291 -0.46 -0.84 -16.90
C LEU A 291 -1.56 0.21 -16.73
N TYR A 292 -1.20 1.48 -16.76
CA TYR A 292 -2.16 2.58 -16.64
C TYR A 292 -3.20 2.55 -17.77
N ASN A 293 -2.75 2.42 -19.01
CA ASN A 293 -3.63 2.42 -20.17
C ASN A 293 -4.60 1.23 -20.15
N ARG A 294 -4.13 0.05 -19.70
CA ARG A 294 -4.99 -1.14 -19.55
C ARG A 294 -6.12 -0.88 -18.55
N VAL A 295 -5.82 -0.26 -17.42
CA VAL A 295 -6.83 0.09 -16.42
C VAL A 295 -7.84 1.10 -16.97
N ILE A 296 -7.39 2.17 -17.62
CA ILE A 296 -8.30 3.18 -18.17
C ILE A 296 -9.20 2.59 -19.26
N GLU A 297 -8.66 1.72 -20.10
CA GLU A 297 -9.42 1.07 -21.19
C GLU A 297 -10.53 0.15 -20.66
N GLU A 298 -10.27 -0.61 -19.60
CA GLU A 298 -11.15 -1.68 -19.14
C GLU A 298 -12.02 -1.33 -17.93
N ALA A 299 -11.59 -0.37 -17.12
CA ALA A 299 -12.19 -0.15 -15.81
C ALA A 299 -12.78 1.25 -15.59
N TRP A 300 -12.39 2.25 -16.39
CA TRP A 300 -12.88 3.62 -16.22
C TRP A 300 -14.31 3.75 -16.76
N ASN A 301 -15.30 4.03 -15.89
CA ASN A 301 -16.71 4.10 -16.20
C ASN A 301 -17.26 2.85 -16.94
N ALA A 302 -16.69 1.70 -16.67
CA ALA A 302 -16.93 0.51 -17.46
C ALA A 302 -18.29 -0.14 -17.18
N ASP A 303 -18.85 0.06 -16.00
CA ASP A 303 -20.20 -0.37 -15.58
C ASP A 303 -21.30 0.66 -15.86
N GLY A 304 -20.92 1.86 -16.33
CA GLY A 304 -21.83 2.96 -16.64
C GLY A 304 -21.88 4.06 -15.56
N ASP A 305 -21.30 3.80 -14.39
CA ASP A 305 -21.15 4.77 -13.32
C ASP A 305 -19.76 5.46 -13.37
N PRO A 306 -19.63 6.68 -12.82
CA PRO A 306 -18.35 7.39 -12.78
C PRO A 306 -17.39 6.73 -11.81
N GLY A 307 -16.20 6.34 -12.29
CA GLY A 307 -15.18 5.78 -11.42
C GLY A 307 -14.41 4.62 -12.08
N ILE A 308 -13.72 3.87 -11.25
CA ILE A 308 -12.98 2.68 -11.65
C ILE A 308 -13.62 1.49 -10.96
N VAL A 309 -14.08 0.49 -11.71
CA VAL A 309 -14.65 -0.73 -11.13
C VAL A 309 -13.63 -1.45 -10.24
N TYR A 310 -14.11 -2.15 -9.21
CA TYR A 310 -13.24 -2.82 -8.24
C TYR A 310 -12.41 -3.93 -8.89
N THR A 311 -13.06 -4.83 -9.64
CA THR A 311 -12.38 -5.92 -10.34
C THR A 311 -12.87 -6.08 -11.78
N THR A 312 -12.00 -6.67 -12.61
CA THR A 312 -12.35 -7.20 -13.91
C THR A 312 -11.99 -8.68 -13.97
N ASP A 313 -12.71 -9.45 -14.80
CA ASP A 313 -12.28 -10.79 -15.15
C ASP A 313 -11.03 -10.75 -16.05
N TRP A 314 -10.50 -11.93 -16.39
CA TRP A 314 -9.28 -12.03 -17.21
C TRP A 314 -9.50 -11.70 -18.69
N ASN A 315 -10.72 -11.41 -19.11
CA ASN A 315 -11.06 -10.86 -20.43
C ASN A 315 -11.21 -9.34 -20.42
N GLY A 316 -11.14 -8.70 -19.26
CA GLY A 316 -11.29 -7.27 -19.07
C GLY A 316 -12.75 -6.83 -18.93
N THR A 317 -13.65 -7.73 -18.59
CA THR A 317 -15.05 -7.42 -18.31
C THR A 317 -15.19 -7.08 -16.82
N PRO A 318 -15.91 -6.00 -16.43
CA PRO A 318 -16.22 -5.71 -15.04
C PRO A 318 -16.88 -6.92 -14.37
N ASP A 319 -16.37 -7.29 -13.19
CA ASP A 319 -16.87 -8.46 -12.44
C ASP A 319 -17.52 -8.03 -11.11
N VAL A 320 -16.84 -7.18 -10.35
CA VAL A 320 -17.41 -6.55 -9.16
C VAL A 320 -17.43 -5.04 -9.40
N PRO A 321 -18.62 -4.40 -9.44
CA PRO A 321 -18.74 -2.94 -9.49
C PRO A 321 -18.26 -2.30 -8.18
N ASP A 322 -18.20 -0.98 -8.15
CA ASP A 322 -17.84 -0.20 -6.96
C ASP A 322 -18.78 -0.42 -5.76
#